data_f4f349ae48fa7f64cabf6b4a8e51f1a2
#
_entry.id   f4f349ae48fa7f64cabf6b4a8e51f1a2
#
_cell.length_a   1.000
_cell.length_b   1.000
_cell.length_c   1.000
_cell.angle_alpha   90.00
_cell.angle_beta   90.00
_cell.angle_gamma   90.00
#
_symmetry.space_group_name_H-M   'P 1'
#
loop_
_entity.id
_entity.type
_entity.pdbx_description
1 polymer ?
#
loop_
_entity_poly.entity_id
_entity_poly.type
_entity_poly.pdbx_seq_one_letter_code
_entity_poly.pdbx_strand_id
1 'polypeptide(L)'
;PLHSSAASDVYKRQDKFKEYMLKRHTVRDFSDREVDFDIIKKAIQIAGSAPSGANHQPWHFTAISNPDVKKQIRRAAEIEEQKFYSGGASDEWIKALEPIGTNANKPHLEIAPWLIIIFAERFGTFDDGSKYKNYYVPESVGIATGFLITALHKAGLSVLTHTPNPMTFLNAVSYTHLRAHETSQ
;
A
#
# COMPACT_ATOMS: atom_id res chain seq x y z
N PRO A 1 0.42 -19.84 38.41
CA PRO A 1 1.42 -18.84 38.10
C PRO A 1 2.17 -19.28 36.85
N LEU A 2 2.07 -18.50 35.76
CA LEU A 2 2.93 -18.66 34.60
C LEU A 2 4.37 -18.52 35.11
N HIS A 3 5.21 -19.53 34.83
CA HIS A 3 6.60 -19.55 35.23
C HIS A 3 7.25 -18.19 34.86
N SER A 4 7.92 -17.55 35.79
CA SER A 4 8.47 -16.19 35.67
C SER A 4 9.37 -15.96 34.44
N SER A 5 9.99 -17.01 33.91
CA SER A 5 10.80 -16.98 32.69
C SER A 5 9.97 -16.78 31.42
N ALA A 6 8.83 -17.50 31.25
CA ALA A 6 7.98 -17.40 30.09
C ALA A 6 7.29 -16.03 29.99
N ALA A 7 6.83 -15.47 31.12
CA ALA A 7 6.29 -14.12 31.19
C ALA A 7 7.36 -13.08 30.79
N SER A 8 8.59 -13.19 31.33
CA SER A 8 9.71 -12.32 30.97
C SER A 8 10.02 -12.36 29.47
N ASP A 9 9.95 -13.53 28.83
CA ASP A 9 10.22 -13.66 27.39
C ASP A 9 9.14 -13.05 26.51
N VAL A 10 7.87 -13.08 26.95
CA VAL A 10 6.76 -12.40 26.25
C VAL A 10 6.96 -10.88 26.27
N TYR A 11 7.24 -10.31 27.44
CA TYR A 11 7.51 -8.86 27.56
C TYR A 11 8.70 -8.42 26.72
N LYS A 12 9.82 -9.16 26.78
CA LYS A 12 11.01 -8.85 25.98
C LYS A 12 10.74 -8.88 24.47
N ARG A 13 9.94 -9.83 23.99
CA ARG A 13 9.56 -9.89 22.57
C ARG A 13 8.68 -8.71 22.17
N GLN A 14 7.72 -8.36 23.04
CA GLN A 14 6.82 -7.22 22.82
C GLN A 14 7.60 -5.90 22.81
N ASP A 15 8.51 -5.70 23.77
CA ASP A 15 9.35 -4.49 23.83
C ASP A 15 10.25 -4.36 22.59
N LYS A 16 10.89 -5.43 22.16
CA LYS A 16 11.69 -5.44 20.92
C LYS A 16 10.85 -5.09 19.69
N PHE A 17 9.64 -5.62 19.59
CA PHE A 17 8.75 -5.32 18.48
C PHE A 17 8.28 -3.86 18.53
N LYS A 18 7.92 -3.35 19.71
CA LYS A 18 7.56 -1.94 19.92
C LYS A 18 8.71 -1.02 19.51
N GLU A 19 9.92 -1.23 20.02
CA GLU A 19 11.12 -0.45 19.67
C GLU A 19 11.38 -0.47 18.15
N TYR A 20 11.16 -1.63 17.53
CA TYR A 20 11.32 -1.79 16.10
C TYR A 20 10.28 -0.96 15.34
N MET A 21 9.00 -1.05 15.70
CA MET A 21 7.91 -0.33 15.04
C MET A 21 7.99 1.20 15.25
N LEU A 22 8.53 1.66 16.39
CA LEU A 22 8.75 3.10 16.64
C LEU A 22 9.77 3.74 15.69
N LYS A 23 10.62 2.95 15.03
CA LYS A 23 11.55 3.42 13.99
C LYS A 23 10.88 3.65 12.64
N ARG A 24 9.67 3.11 12.43
CA ARG A 24 8.93 3.28 11.19
C ARG A 24 8.43 4.72 11.07
N HIS A 25 8.71 5.35 9.98
CA HIS A 25 8.20 6.68 9.63
C HIS A 25 7.84 6.74 8.13
N THR A 26 7.11 7.76 7.73
CA THR A 26 6.77 8.00 6.33
C THR A 26 7.96 8.62 5.63
N VAL A 27 8.49 7.94 4.60
CA VAL A 27 9.62 8.40 3.78
C VAL A 27 9.08 8.95 2.47
N ARG A 28 9.61 10.08 2.00
CA ARG A 28 9.23 10.71 0.73
C ARG A 28 10.37 10.78 -0.27
N ASP A 29 11.61 10.59 0.19
CA ASP A 29 12.80 10.50 -0.64
C ASP A 29 13.24 9.04 -0.76
N PHE A 30 13.32 8.55 -1.97
CA PHE A 30 13.65 7.16 -2.28
C PHE A 30 14.90 7.10 -3.14
N SER A 31 15.68 6.03 -2.98
CA SER A 31 16.68 5.63 -3.95
C SER A 31 16.07 4.72 -5.02
N ASP A 32 16.71 4.66 -6.17
CA ASP A 32 16.41 3.73 -7.26
C ASP A 32 17.03 2.34 -7.06
N ARG A 33 17.63 2.08 -5.88
CA ARG A 33 18.28 0.80 -5.57
C ARG A 33 17.29 -0.35 -5.73
N GLU A 34 17.66 -1.31 -6.55
CA GLU A 34 16.85 -2.49 -6.83
C GLU A 34 16.46 -3.24 -5.56
N VAL A 35 15.24 -3.74 -5.56
CA VAL A 35 14.68 -4.62 -4.53
C VAL A 35 14.14 -5.87 -5.21
N ASP A 36 14.59 -7.03 -4.75
CA ASP A 36 14.17 -8.33 -5.27
C ASP A 36 12.65 -8.51 -5.15
N PHE A 37 12.04 -9.01 -6.23
CA PHE A 37 10.60 -9.27 -6.28
C PHE A 37 10.14 -10.25 -5.20
N ASP A 38 10.95 -11.23 -4.83
CA ASP A 38 10.59 -12.18 -3.78
C ASP A 38 10.36 -11.51 -2.41
N ILE A 39 11.03 -10.40 -2.12
CA ILE A 39 10.79 -9.62 -0.90
C ILE A 39 9.39 -8.98 -0.97
N ILE A 40 9.05 -8.38 -2.11
CA ILE A 40 7.75 -7.76 -2.34
C ILE A 40 6.64 -8.81 -2.31
N LYS A 41 6.83 -9.94 -2.99
CA LYS A 41 5.90 -11.06 -3.01
C LYS A 41 5.60 -11.58 -1.60
N LYS A 42 6.62 -11.83 -0.79
CA LYS A 42 6.46 -12.26 0.61
C LYS A 42 5.71 -11.24 1.45
N ALA A 43 5.98 -9.94 1.26
CA ALA A 43 5.26 -8.89 1.97
C ALA A 43 3.77 -8.85 1.59
N ILE A 44 3.44 -9.03 0.31
CA ILE A 44 2.05 -9.14 -0.18
C ILE A 44 1.38 -10.40 0.38
N GLN A 45 2.07 -11.54 0.43
CA GLN A 45 1.54 -12.77 1.04
C GLN A 45 1.21 -12.57 2.54
N ILE A 46 2.07 -11.85 3.28
CA ILE A 46 1.80 -11.48 4.67
C ILE A 46 0.57 -10.56 4.76
N ALA A 47 0.45 -9.58 3.86
CA ALA A 47 -0.74 -8.73 3.80
C ALA A 47 -2.02 -9.54 3.54
N GLY A 48 -1.95 -10.52 2.66
CA GLY A 48 -3.06 -11.43 2.35
C GLY A 48 -3.49 -12.33 3.51
N SER A 49 -2.68 -12.48 4.55
CA SER A 49 -3.05 -13.22 5.78
C SER A 49 -3.86 -12.37 6.78
N ALA A 50 -4.16 -11.13 6.47
CA ALA A 50 -4.96 -10.26 7.33
C ALA A 50 -6.40 -10.81 7.52
N PRO A 51 -7.04 -10.56 8.66
CA PRO A 51 -8.45 -10.88 8.84
C PRO A 51 -9.32 -9.98 7.97
N SER A 52 -10.47 -10.51 7.51
CA SER A 52 -11.43 -9.76 6.72
C SER A 52 -12.87 -10.14 7.05
N GLY A 53 -13.83 -9.26 6.75
CA GLY A 53 -15.24 -9.52 6.93
C GLY A 53 -15.66 -10.82 6.20
N ALA A 54 -16.24 -11.78 6.94
CA ALA A 54 -16.62 -13.11 6.46
C ALA A 54 -15.49 -13.86 5.72
N ASN A 55 -14.23 -13.52 5.98
CA ASN A 55 -13.04 -14.04 5.28
C ASN A 55 -13.09 -13.86 3.75
N HIS A 56 -13.74 -12.79 3.28
CA HIS A 56 -13.87 -12.54 1.84
C HIS A 56 -12.59 -12.01 1.19
N GLN A 57 -11.60 -11.55 1.98
CA GLN A 57 -10.30 -11.06 1.49
C GLN A 57 -10.44 -10.03 0.34
N PRO A 58 -11.19 -8.92 0.53
CA PRO A 58 -11.66 -8.02 -0.50
C PRO A 58 -10.57 -7.04 -0.96
N TRP A 59 -9.41 -7.56 -1.32
CA TRP A 59 -8.24 -6.81 -1.76
C TRP A 59 -7.57 -7.45 -2.95
N HIS A 60 -7.02 -6.60 -3.80
CA HIS A 60 -6.12 -7.03 -4.86
C HIS A 60 -4.86 -6.18 -4.81
N PHE A 61 -3.69 -6.82 -4.81
CA PHE A 61 -2.39 -6.16 -4.77
C PHE A 61 -1.70 -6.27 -6.13
N THR A 62 -1.31 -5.13 -6.70
CA THR A 62 -0.55 -5.08 -7.95
C THR A 62 0.80 -4.45 -7.69
N ALA A 63 1.89 -5.22 -7.87
CA ALA A 63 3.26 -4.74 -7.75
C ALA A 63 3.80 -4.30 -9.11
N ILE A 64 4.34 -3.10 -9.21
CA ILE A 64 4.79 -2.46 -10.44
C ILE A 64 6.24 -2.01 -10.30
N SER A 65 7.12 -2.54 -11.15
CA SER A 65 8.52 -2.12 -11.28
C SER A 65 8.83 -1.51 -12.65
N ASN A 66 7.96 -1.74 -13.65
CA ASN A 66 8.18 -1.24 -15.01
C ASN A 66 8.27 0.29 -15.04
N PRO A 67 9.39 0.87 -15.54
CA PRO A 67 9.62 2.32 -15.51
C PRO A 67 8.60 3.12 -16.32
N ASP A 68 8.15 2.61 -17.47
CA ASP A 68 7.19 3.31 -18.31
C ASP A 68 5.81 3.39 -17.66
N VAL A 69 5.41 2.31 -16.96
CA VAL A 69 4.17 2.28 -16.19
C VAL A 69 4.25 3.22 -14.99
N LYS A 70 5.36 3.22 -14.26
CA LYS A 70 5.58 4.15 -13.14
C LYS A 70 5.51 5.61 -13.59
N LYS A 71 6.11 5.91 -14.75
CA LYS A 71 6.04 7.24 -15.37
C LYS A 71 4.61 7.67 -15.75
N GLN A 72 3.81 6.74 -16.27
CA GLN A 72 2.39 6.99 -16.57
C GLN A 72 1.60 7.27 -15.28
N ILE A 73 1.83 6.46 -14.24
CA ILE A 73 1.21 6.64 -12.92
C ILE A 73 1.58 7.99 -12.34
N ARG A 74 2.87 8.37 -12.36
CA ARG A 74 3.33 9.67 -11.89
C ARG A 74 2.62 10.81 -12.59
N ARG A 75 2.61 10.81 -13.93
CA ARG A 75 1.96 11.88 -14.72
C ARG A 75 0.48 12.03 -14.37
N ALA A 76 -0.24 10.92 -14.28
CA ALA A 76 -1.65 10.92 -13.92
C ALA A 76 -1.89 11.39 -12.48
N ALA A 77 -1.07 10.95 -11.52
CA ALA A 77 -1.14 11.39 -10.14
C ALA A 77 -0.85 12.89 -10.00
N GLU A 78 0.18 13.40 -10.67
CA GLU A 78 0.56 14.83 -10.61
C GLU A 78 -0.53 15.75 -11.20
N ILE A 79 -1.30 15.29 -12.21
CA ILE A 79 -2.47 16.02 -12.72
C ILE A 79 -3.54 16.18 -11.62
N GLU A 80 -3.85 15.12 -10.89
CA GLU A 80 -4.83 15.18 -9.80
C GLU A 80 -4.30 16.01 -8.61
N GLU A 81 -3.03 15.87 -8.28
CA GLU A 81 -2.38 16.67 -7.25
C GLU A 81 -2.36 18.17 -7.61
N GLN A 82 -2.11 18.53 -8.87
CA GLN A 82 -2.19 19.92 -9.32
C GLN A 82 -3.59 20.50 -9.12
N LYS A 83 -4.65 19.74 -9.43
CA LYS A 83 -6.04 20.19 -9.17
C LYS A 83 -6.27 20.38 -7.67
N PHE A 84 -5.77 19.47 -6.85
CA PHE A 84 -5.87 19.53 -5.39
C PHE A 84 -5.23 20.82 -4.85
N TYR A 85 -3.97 21.10 -5.23
CA TYR A 85 -3.22 22.29 -4.77
C TYR A 85 -3.71 23.61 -5.40
N SER A 86 -4.42 23.57 -6.53
CA SER A 86 -4.92 24.75 -7.25
C SER A 86 -6.35 25.14 -6.84
N GLY A 87 -6.83 24.74 -5.66
CA GLY A 87 -8.14 25.11 -5.13
C GLY A 87 -9.09 23.92 -4.92
N GLY A 88 -8.63 22.70 -5.13
CA GLY A 88 -9.41 21.48 -4.81
C GLY A 88 -9.41 21.14 -3.32
N ALA A 89 -8.46 21.66 -2.55
CA ALA A 89 -8.36 21.47 -1.12
C ALA A 89 -8.73 22.75 -0.35
N SER A 90 -9.19 22.59 0.90
CA SER A 90 -9.39 23.73 1.80
C SER A 90 -8.06 24.34 2.24
N ASP A 91 -8.05 25.64 2.52
CA ASP A 91 -6.84 26.34 3.02
C ASP A 91 -6.31 25.70 4.32
N GLU A 92 -7.20 25.22 5.18
CA GLU A 92 -6.83 24.49 6.40
C GLU A 92 -6.02 23.22 6.09
N TRP A 93 -6.44 22.46 5.07
CA TRP A 93 -5.74 21.25 4.64
C TRP A 93 -4.38 21.58 4.04
N ILE A 94 -4.31 22.57 3.14
CA ILE A 94 -3.03 23.03 2.55
C ILE A 94 -2.05 23.43 3.65
N LYS A 95 -2.52 24.22 4.63
CA LYS A 95 -1.69 24.64 5.77
C LYS A 95 -1.21 23.46 6.63
N ALA A 96 -2.01 22.42 6.78
CA ALA A 96 -1.60 21.19 7.49
C ALA A 96 -0.50 20.41 6.74
N LEU A 97 -0.40 20.55 5.42
CA LEU A 97 0.62 19.90 4.59
C LEU A 97 1.95 20.67 4.53
N GLU A 98 1.97 21.96 4.81
CA GLU A 98 3.18 22.80 4.77
C GLU A 98 4.36 22.23 5.59
N PRO A 99 4.17 21.80 6.86
CA PRO A 99 5.27 21.25 7.65
C PRO A 99 5.85 19.93 7.11
N ILE A 100 5.09 19.25 6.25
CA ILE A 100 5.47 17.97 5.65
C ILE A 100 6.29 18.20 4.37
N GLY A 101 6.25 19.40 3.79
CA GLY A 101 6.97 19.75 2.58
C GLY A 101 6.48 19.06 1.31
N THR A 102 5.22 18.55 1.30
CA THR A 102 4.64 17.89 0.12
C THR A 102 4.01 18.90 -0.83
N ASN A 103 4.08 18.61 -2.11
CA ASN A 103 3.54 19.44 -3.19
C ASN A 103 3.03 18.56 -4.34
N ALA A 104 2.59 19.16 -5.45
CA ALA A 104 2.05 18.44 -6.59
C ALA A 104 3.08 17.57 -7.34
N ASN A 105 4.39 17.82 -7.19
CA ASN A 105 5.44 17.03 -7.83
C ASN A 105 5.73 15.76 -7.03
N LYS A 106 5.63 14.58 -7.65
CA LYS A 106 5.73 13.25 -7.02
C LYS A 106 6.84 12.38 -7.63
N PRO A 107 8.11 12.82 -7.59
CA PRO A 107 9.21 12.09 -8.23
C PRO A 107 9.39 10.67 -7.65
N HIS A 108 9.02 10.44 -6.39
CA HIS A 108 9.09 9.15 -5.74
C HIS A 108 8.29 8.05 -6.48
N LEU A 109 7.25 8.41 -7.25
CA LEU A 109 6.48 7.45 -8.04
C LEU A 109 7.26 6.86 -9.23
N GLU A 110 8.34 7.51 -9.67
CA GLU A 110 9.27 6.95 -10.66
C GLU A 110 10.53 6.37 -10.02
N ILE A 111 11.04 7.03 -8.97
CA ILE A 111 12.33 6.69 -8.36
C ILE A 111 12.24 5.39 -7.54
N ALA A 112 11.20 5.27 -6.69
CA ALA A 112 11.04 4.06 -5.87
C ALA A 112 11.06 2.79 -6.75
N PRO A 113 11.79 1.73 -6.37
CA PRO A 113 11.93 0.53 -7.19
C PRO A 113 10.60 -0.17 -7.43
N TRP A 114 9.68 -0.12 -6.48
CA TRP A 114 8.36 -0.72 -6.57
C TRP A 114 7.25 0.25 -6.16
N LEU A 115 6.16 0.20 -6.91
CA LEU A 115 4.86 0.70 -6.49
C LEU A 115 3.95 -0.49 -6.22
N ILE A 116 3.23 -0.47 -5.11
CA ILE A 116 2.22 -1.50 -4.78
C ILE A 116 0.86 -0.80 -4.74
N ILE A 117 0.03 -1.08 -5.73
CA ILE A 117 -1.34 -0.57 -5.79
C ILE A 117 -2.23 -1.56 -5.04
N ILE A 118 -3.09 -1.05 -4.18
CA ILE A 118 -4.04 -1.82 -3.38
C ILE A 118 -5.44 -1.46 -3.82
N PHE A 119 -6.14 -2.40 -4.45
CA PHE A 119 -7.53 -2.25 -4.85
C PHE A 119 -8.45 -2.84 -3.78
N ALA A 120 -9.55 -2.14 -3.54
CA ALA A 120 -10.63 -2.57 -2.66
C ALA A 120 -11.78 -3.14 -3.51
N GLU A 121 -12.08 -4.41 -3.33
CA GLU A 121 -13.13 -5.12 -4.08
C GLU A 121 -14.46 -5.06 -3.34
N ARG A 122 -15.40 -4.28 -3.85
CA ARG A 122 -16.74 -4.14 -3.26
C ARG A 122 -17.62 -5.38 -3.46
N PHE A 123 -17.35 -6.14 -4.50
CA PHE A 123 -18.08 -7.34 -4.88
C PHE A 123 -17.09 -8.43 -5.26
N GLY A 124 -17.39 -9.65 -4.86
CA GLY A 124 -16.75 -10.86 -5.38
C GLY A 124 -17.64 -11.52 -6.41
N THR A 125 -17.14 -12.60 -7.03
CA THR A 125 -17.86 -13.36 -8.05
C THR A 125 -17.85 -14.83 -7.65
N PHE A 126 -19.02 -15.48 -7.70
CA PHE A 126 -19.16 -16.92 -7.54
C PHE A 126 -18.71 -17.64 -8.83
N ASP A 127 -18.51 -18.96 -8.74
CA ASP A 127 -18.10 -19.80 -9.87
C ASP A 127 -19.12 -19.77 -11.04
N ASP A 128 -20.41 -19.53 -10.74
CA ASP A 128 -21.48 -19.37 -11.71
C ASP A 128 -21.53 -17.98 -12.37
N GLY A 129 -20.60 -17.08 -12.03
CA GLY A 129 -20.52 -15.71 -12.53
C GLY A 129 -21.44 -14.71 -11.83
N SER A 130 -22.30 -15.14 -10.91
CA SER A 130 -23.10 -14.22 -10.09
C SER A 130 -22.22 -13.46 -9.09
N LYS A 131 -22.66 -12.26 -8.69
CA LYS A 131 -21.90 -11.39 -7.78
C LYS A 131 -22.42 -11.46 -6.36
N TYR A 132 -21.50 -11.43 -5.39
CA TYR A 132 -21.81 -11.23 -3.99
C TYR A 132 -21.16 -9.96 -3.45
N LYS A 133 -21.76 -9.36 -2.43
CA LYS A 133 -21.25 -8.16 -1.78
C LYS A 133 -20.19 -8.55 -0.75
N ASN A 134 -19.07 -7.85 -0.77
CA ASN A 134 -18.07 -7.91 0.30
C ASN A 134 -18.47 -7.01 1.47
N TYR A 135 -18.15 -7.43 2.69
CA TYR A 135 -18.45 -6.73 3.92
C TYR A 135 -17.19 -6.13 4.54
N TYR A 136 -17.33 -5.00 5.23
CA TYR A 136 -16.22 -4.33 5.94
C TYR A 136 -14.99 -4.14 5.05
N VAL A 137 -15.21 -3.73 3.79
CA VAL A 137 -14.16 -3.63 2.78
C VAL A 137 -13.08 -2.63 3.18
N PRO A 138 -13.40 -1.37 3.56
CA PRO A 138 -12.38 -0.40 3.97
C PRO A 138 -11.55 -0.87 5.17
N GLU A 139 -12.21 -1.44 6.18
CA GLU A 139 -11.56 -1.94 7.39
C GLU A 139 -10.64 -3.12 7.08
N SER A 140 -11.11 -4.07 6.28
CA SER A 140 -10.34 -5.24 5.86
C SER A 140 -9.10 -4.85 5.05
N VAL A 141 -9.26 -3.97 4.07
CA VAL A 141 -8.16 -3.46 3.24
C VAL A 141 -7.18 -2.64 4.08
N GLY A 142 -7.69 -1.85 5.05
CA GLY A 142 -6.86 -1.09 5.98
C GLY A 142 -5.98 -1.99 6.85
N ILE A 143 -6.52 -3.10 7.38
CA ILE A 143 -5.76 -4.09 8.16
C ILE A 143 -4.69 -4.75 7.28
N ALA A 144 -5.05 -5.21 6.07
CA ALA A 144 -4.12 -5.82 5.12
C ALA A 144 -2.99 -4.85 4.73
N THR A 145 -3.32 -3.56 4.52
CA THR A 145 -2.33 -2.51 4.28
C THR A 145 -1.37 -2.32 5.45
N GLY A 146 -1.88 -2.36 6.69
CA GLY A 146 -1.05 -2.31 7.91
C GLY A 146 -0.09 -3.49 7.99
N PHE A 147 -0.54 -4.69 7.63
CA PHE A 147 0.31 -5.89 7.55
C PHE A 147 1.40 -5.73 6.48
N LEU A 148 1.05 -5.22 5.28
CA LEU A 148 2.00 -4.94 4.21
C LEU A 148 3.10 -3.97 4.68
N ILE A 149 2.71 -2.84 5.28
CA ILE A 149 3.64 -1.82 5.78
C ILE A 149 4.59 -2.43 6.83
N THR A 150 4.05 -3.23 7.74
CA THR A 150 4.82 -3.90 8.78
C THR A 150 5.82 -4.90 8.19
N ALA A 151 5.39 -5.69 7.19
CA ALA A 151 6.23 -6.66 6.51
C ALA A 151 7.38 -6.00 5.74
N LEU A 152 7.08 -4.94 4.98
CA LEU A 152 8.09 -4.16 4.25
C LEU A 152 9.09 -3.50 5.20
N HIS A 153 8.60 -2.89 6.29
CA HIS A 153 9.46 -2.33 7.32
C HIS A 153 10.35 -3.40 7.96
N LYS A 154 9.81 -4.61 8.21
CA LYS A 154 10.58 -5.75 8.74
C LYS A 154 11.66 -6.24 7.77
N ALA A 155 11.46 -6.08 6.48
CA ALA A 155 12.45 -6.35 5.45
C ALA A 155 13.50 -5.23 5.31
N GLY A 156 13.41 -4.15 6.10
CA GLY A 156 14.33 -3.00 6.04
C GLY A 156 14.00 -2.00 4.93
N LEU A 157 12.79 -2.06 4.37
CA LEU A 157 12.36 -1.16 3.32
C LEU A 157 11.59 0.03 3.88
N SER A 158 11.85 1.20 3.29
CA SER A 158 11.09 2.42 3.54
C SER A 158 9.78 2.43 2.75
N VAL A 159 8.72 2.99 3.34
CA VAL A 159 7.37 2.98 2.78
C VAL A 159 6.74 4.37 2.85
N LEU A 160 6.05 4.74 1.77
CA LEU A 160 5.12 5.86 1.71
C LEU A 160 3.75 5.34 1.28
N THR A 161 2.71 5.64 2.05
CA THR A 161 1.33 5.54 1.56
C THR A 161 0.96 6.83 0.82
N HIS A 162 0.49 6.69 -0.42
CA HIS A 162 0.11 7.82 -1.27
C HIS A 162 -1.29 7.57 -1.83
N THR A 163 -2.19 8.53 -1.65
CA THR A 163 -3.60 8.45 -2.04
C THR A 163 -4.01 9.72 -2.80
N PRO A 164 -3.57 9.90 -4.06
CA PRO A 164 -4.05 10.99 -4.89
C PRO A 164 -5.57 10.85 -5.08
N ASN A 165 -6.30 11.95 -5.02
CA ASN A 165 -7.76 11.91 -5.10
C ASN A 165 -8.26 12.72 -6.32
N PRO A 166 -9.00 12.09 -7.25
CA PRO A 166 -9.42 10.68 -7.29
C PRO A 166 -8.30 9.73 -7.79
N MET A 167 -8.34 8.44 -7.36
CA MET A 167 -7.40 7.40 -7.82
C MET A 167 -7.94 6.58 -9.00
N THR A 168 -9.01 7.03 -9.67
CA THR A 168 -9.67 6.29 -10.77
C THR A 168 -8.77 6.05 -11.97
N PHE A 169 -7.76 6.90 -12.17
CA PHE A 169 -6.75 6.72 -13.23
C PHE A 169 -5.95 5.43 -13.08
N LEU A 170 -5.79 4.91 -11.85
CA LEU A 170 -5.10 3.65 -11.61
C LEU A 170 -5.81 2.47 -12.25
N ASN A 171 -7.14 2.50 -12.37
CA ASN A 171 -7.90 1.47 -13.07
C ASN A 171 -7.49 1.38 -14.54
N ALA A 172 -7.30 2.50 -15.23
CA ALA A 172 -6.92 2.53 -16.62
C ALA A 172 -5.48 2.06 -16.85
N VAL A 173 -4.54 2.46 -15.96
CA VAL A 173 -3.12 2.14 -16.11
C VAL A 173 -2.82 0.69 -15.72
N SER A 174 -3.49 0.12 -14.71
CA SER A 174 -3.22 -1.24 -14.24
C SER A 174 -4.04 -2.31 -14.98
N TYR A 175 -5.24 -2.02 -15.47
CA TYR A 175 -6.04 -3.01 -16.22
C TYR A 175 -5.41 -3.44 -17.55
N THR A 176 -4.64 -2.59 -18.20
CA THR A 176 -3.90 -2.94 -19.41
C THR A 176 -2.74 -3.91 -19.15
N HIS A 177 -2.22 -3.96 -17.92
CA HIS A 177 -1.11 -4.83 -17.54
C HIS A 177 -1.54 -6.11 -16.81
N LEU A 178 -2.68 -6.11 -16.09
CA LEU A 178 -3.22 -7.32 -15.46
C LEU A 178 -3.57 -8.40 -16.47
N ARG A 179 -4.09 -8.05 -17.65
CA ARG A 179 -4.35 -9.00 -18.74
C ARG A 179 -3.08 -9.65 -19.32
N ALA A 180 -1.89 -9.06 -19.15
CA ALA A 180 -0.64 -9.63 -19.63
C ALA A 180 -0.04 -10.66 -18.66
N HIS A 181 -0.44 -10.68 -17.38
CA HIS A 181 0.08 -11.60 -16.36
C HIS A 181 -0.89 -12.75 -16.00
N GLU A 182 -2.17 -12.67 -16.36
CA GLU A 182 -3.15 -13.77 -16.18
C GLU A 182 -2.98 -14.93 -17.16
N THR A 183 -2.06 -14.84 -18.14
CA THR A 183 -1.81 -15.89 -19.12
C THR A 183 -0.64 -16.83 -18.78
N SER A 184 -0.13 -16.81 -17.54
CA SER A 184 0.92 -17.73 -17.09
C SER A 184 0.59 -18.30 -15.71
N GLN A 185 -0.37 -19.21 -15.67
CA GLN A 185 -0.45 -20.31 -14.70
C GLN A 185 -0.40 -21.63 -15.42
#